data_4067135059d4dd1f0a3a14467b995c08
#
_entry.id   4067135059d4dd1f0a3a14467b995c08
#
_cell.length_a   1.000
_cell.length_b   1.000
_cell.length_c   1.000
_cell.angle_alpha   90.00
_cell.angle_beta   90.00
_cell.angle_gamma   90.00
#
_symmetry.space_group_name_H-M   'P 1'
#
loop_
_entity.id
_entity.type
_entity.pdbx_description
1 polymer ?
#
loop_
_entity_poly.entity_id
_entity_poly.type
_entity_poly.pdbx_seq_one_letter_code
_entity_poly.pdbx_strand_id
1 'polypeptide(L)'
;MKKNDIVEIEITALSSECSGIGKKDGMVIFVPFSAIGDKLEVKILKVNKTYCYGKIERIITPSPDRVTPDCPVYTKCGGCSLRHISYEAQLRAKEQFVKDAFTRIGGLSPEFLPIIRNTNINGYRNKLQIPIGTDKDGNLIAGFYAFHSHRIVPCEKCLL
;
A
#
# COMPACT_ATOMS: atom_id res chain seq x y z
N MET A 1 -13.36 1.94 -20.11
CA MET A 1 -13.36 1.52 -18.70
C MET A 1 -14.37 2.36 -17.92
N LYS A 2 -15.21 1.74 -17.09
CA LYS A 2 -16.26 2.40 -16.29
C LYS A 2 -16.15 1.97 -14.82
N LYS A 3 -16.80 2.72 -13.93
CA LYS A 3 -16.92 2.33 -12.51
C LYS A 3 -17.64 0.98 -12.41
N ASN A 4 -17.13 0.11 -11.53
CA ASN A 4 -17.55 -1.27 -11.29
C ASN A 4 -17.13 -2.30 -12.36
N ASP A 5 -16.47 -1.91 -13.45
CA ASP A 5 -15.85 -2.89 -14.35
C ASP A 5 -14.84 -3.74 -13.57
N ILE A 6 -14.76 -5.02 -13.92
CA ILE A 6 -13.71 -5.92 -13.44
C ILE A 6 -12.74 -6.12 -14.60
N VAL A 7 -11.47 -5.86 -14.36
CA VAL A 7 -10.42 -5.95 -15.36
C VAL A 7 -9.24 -6.77 -14.83
N GLU A 8 -8.64 -7.55 -15.71
CA GLU A 8 -7.40 -8.26 -15.40
C GLU A 8 -6.21 -7.38 -15.74
N ILE A 9 -5.28 -7.24 -14.78
CA ILE A 9 -4.04 -6.48 -14.93
C ILE A 9 -2.88 -7.16 -14.21
N GLU A 10 -1.67 -6.84 -14.65
CA GLU A 10 -0.43 -7.13 -13.94
C GLU A 10 0.09 -5.86 -13.28
N ILE A 11 0.58 -5.99 -12.04
CA ILE A 11 1.20 -4.89 -11.31
C ILE A 11 2.68 -4.85 -11.65
N THR A 12 3.10 -3.75 -12.28
CA THR A 12 4.47 -3.57 -12.78
C THR A 12 5.32 -2.61 -11.96
N ALA A 13 4.69 -1.78 -11.12
CA ALA A 13 5.38 -0.81 -10.27
C ALA A 13 4.55 -0.49 -9.01
N LEU A 14 5.16 0.25 -8.07
CA LEU A 14 4.47 0.88 -6.95
C LEU A 14 4.58 2.40 -7.08
N SER A 15 3.50 3.10 -6.70
CA SER A 15 3.53 4.56 -6.53
C SER A 15 4.23 4.93 -5.22
N SER A 16 4.63 6.21 -5.07
CA SER A 16 5.17 6.75 -3.81
C SER A 16 4.22 6.60 -2.61
N GLU A 17 2.92 6.47 -2.86
CA GLU A 17 1.89 6.18 -1.85
C GLU A 17 1.70 4.67 -1.62
N CYS A 18 2.59 3.83 -2.17
CA CYS A 18 2.56 2.38 -2.03
C CYS A 18 1.34 1.69 -2.66
N SER A 19 0.65 2.33 -3.59
CA SER A 19 -0.36 1.67 -4.43
C SER A 19 0.33 1.01 -5.63
N GLY A 20 -0.05 -0.23 -5.93
CA GLY A 20 0.43 -0.89 -7.16
C GLY A 20 -0.06 -0.18 -8.40
N ILE A 21 0.75 -0.20 -9.43
CA ILE A 21 0.49 0.40 -10.73
C ILE A 21 0.41 -0.70 -11.78
N GLY A 22 -0.76 -0.83 -12.40
CA GLY A 22 -0.97 -1.63 -13.59
C GLY A 22 -1.56 -0.80 -14.71
N LYS A 23 -1.68 -1.38 -15.90
CA LYS A 23 -2.26 -0.72 -17.07
C LYS A 23 -3.26 -1.62 -17.78
N LYS A 24 -4.34 -1.02 -18.30
CA LYS A 24 -5.29 -1.67 -19.19
C LYS A 24 -5.72 -0.67 -20.26
N ASP A 25 -5.59 -1.06 -21.54
CA ASP A 25 -5.98 -0.25 -22.70
C ASP A 25 -5.41 1.19 -22.64
N GLY A 26 -4.13 1.32 -22.26
CA GLY A 26 -3.43 2.60 -22.10
C GLY A 26 -3.76 3.38 -20.84
N MET A 27 -4.76 2.95 -20.03
CA MET A 27 -5.16 3.59 -18.79
C MET A 27 -4.37 3.05 -17.61
N VAL A 28 -3.80 3.93 -16.79
CA VAL A 28 -3.12 3.57 -15.54
C VAL A 28 -4.16 3.26 -14.46
N ILE A 29 -3.93 2.20 -13.70
CA ILE A 29 -4.81 1.78 -12.59
C ILE A 29 -3.97 1.68 -11.32
N PHE A 30 -4.37 2.44 -10.29
CA PHE A 30 -3.78 2.37 -8.96
C PHE A 30 -4.55 1.40 -8.09
N VAL A 31 -3.86 0.42 -7.51
CA VAL A 31 -4.46 -0.65 -6.71
C VAL A 31 -3.75 -0.77 -5.37
N PRO A 32 -4.36 -0.31 -4.26
CA PRO A 32 -3.80 -0.51 -2.93
C PRO A 32 -3.63 -1.99 -2.57
N PHE A 33 -2.67 -2.29 -1.68
CA PHE A 33 -2.40 -3.64 -1.17
C PHE A 33 -1.99 -4.67 -2.23
N SER A 34 -1.51 -4.22 -3.38
CA SER A 34 -0.94 -5.08 -4.41
C SER A 34 0.58 -5.03 -4.43
N ALA A 35 1.21 -6.08 -4.93
CA ALA A 35 2.65 -6.24 -5.03
C ALA A 35 3.09 -6.27 -6.50
N ILE A 36 4.32 -5.82 -6.79
CA ILE A 36 4.89 -5.94 -8.14
C ILE A 36 4.96 -7.42 -8.53
N GLY A 37 4.47 -7.75 -9.72
CA GLY A 37 4.36 -9.13 -10.22
C GLY A 37 3.03 -9.82 -9.91
N ASP A 38 2.13 -9.19 -9.16
CA ASP A 38 0.77 -9.72 -9.02
C ASP A 38 0.03 -9.66 -10.34
N LYS A 39 -0.68 -10.75 -10.69
CA LYS A 39 -1.75 -10.76 -11.68
C LYS A 39 -3.10 -10.74 -10.95
N LEU A 40 -3.90 -9.73 -11.23
CA LEU A 40 -5.08 -9.40 -10.43
C LEU A 40 -6.33 -9.22 -11.30
N GLU A 41 -7.47 -9.68 -10.81
CA GLU A 41 -8.75 -9.08 -11.17
C GLU A 41 -8.99 -7.88 -10.27
N VAL A 42 -9.21 -6.73 -10.89
CA VAL A 42 -9.36 -5.45 -10.20
C VAL A 42 -10.74 -4.86 -10.52
N LYS A 43 -11.50 -4.55 -9.48
CA LYS A 43 -12.74 -3.80 -9.61
C LYS A 43 -12.45 -2.32 -9.62
N ILE A 44 -12.88 -1.64 -10.67
CA ILE A 44 -12.70 -0.19 -10.85
C ILE A 44 -13.64 0.56 -9.90
N LEU A 45 -13.07 1.40 -9.04
CA LEU A 45 -13.81 2.21 -8.07
C LEU A 45 -14.09 3.62 -8.58
N LYS A 46 -13.09 4.22 -9.25
CA LYS A 46 -13.17 5.60 -9.76
C LYS A 46 -12.38 5.70 -11.06
N VAL A 47 -12.98 6.37 -12.04
CA VAL A 47 -12.33 6.67 -13.33
C VAL A 47 -12.10 8.18 -13.40
N ASN A 48 -10.86 8.58 -13.66
CA ASN A 48 -10.46 9.94 -14.00
C ASN A 48 -10.05 10.00 -15.48
N LYS A 49 -9.70 11.17 -15.98
CA LYS A 49 -9.36 11.38 -17.40
C LYS A 49 -8.17 10.54 -17.88
N THR A 50 -7.15 10.36 -17.04
CA THR A 50 -5.88 9.71 -17.41
C THR A 50 -5.53 8.49 -16.57
N TYR A 51 -6.26 8.22 -15.49
CA TYR A 51 -6.01 7.09 -14.58
C TYR A 51 -7.28 6.65 -13.85
N CYS A 52 -7.23 5.48 -13.26
CA CYS A 52 -8.28 4.90 -12.44
C CYS A 52 -7.77 4.50 -11.07
N TYR A 53 -8.70 4.40 -10.11
CA TYR A 53 -8.48 3.68 -8.86
C TYR A 53 -9.28 2.39 -8.87
N GLY A 54 -8.64 1.32 -8.43
CA GLY A 54 -9.24 0.02 -8.29
C GLY A 54 -8.98 -0.62 -6.94
N LYS A 55 -9.70 -1.68 -6.65
CA LYS A 55 -9.43 -2.58 -5.54
C LYS A 55 -9.23 -4.00 -6.05
N ILE A 56 -8.43 -4.77 -5.35
CA ILE A 56 -8.28 -6.20 -5.63
C ILE A 56 -9.65 -6.87 -5.42
N GLU A 57 -10.14 -7.53 -6.45
CA GLU A 57 -11.29 -8.42 -6.36
C GLU A 57 -10.81 -9.86 -6.14
N ARG A 58 -9.79 -10.28 -6.90
CA ARG A 58 -9.14 -11.58 -6.77
C ARG A 58 -7.68 -11.51 -7.19
N ILE A 59 -6.82 -12.26 -6.52
CA ILE A 59 -5.43 -12.49 -6.93
C ILE A 59 -5.44 -13.74 -7.82
N ILE A 60 -5.08 -13.58 -9.10
CA ILE A 60 -4.99 -14.68 -10.07
C ILE A 60 -3.67 -15.42 -9.85
N THR A 61 -2.58 -14.66 -9.85
CA THR A 61 -1.23 -15.18 -9.56
C THR A 61 -0.57 -14.22 -8.57
N PRO A 62 -0.23 -14.68 -7.36
CA PRO A 62 0.46 -13.83 -6.40
C PRO A 62 1.90 -13.58 -6.81
N SER A 63 2.39 -12.38 -6.52
CA SER A 63 3.81 -12.05 -6.58
C SER A 63 4.62 -12.94 -5.65
N PRO A 64 5.85 -13.36 -6.02
CA PRO A 64 6.77 -14.07 -5.14
C PRO A 64 7.19 -13.23 -3.92
N ASP A 65 7.05 -11.92 -4.00
CA ASP A 65 7.34 -11.00 -2.90
C ASP A 65 6.23 -10.92 -1.84
N ARG A 66 5.06 -11.53 -2.08
CA ARG A 66 3.97 -11.52 -1.11
C ARG A 66 4.31 -12.35 0.12
N VAL A 67 3.94 -11.79 1.27
CA VAL A 67 3.95 -12.48 2.57
C VAL A 67 2.59 -12.31 3.25
N THR A 68 2.26 -13.25 4.13
CA THR A 68 1.08 -13.10 4.98
C THR A 68 1.34 -12.01 6.02
N PRO A 69 0.53 -10.93 6.07
CA PRO A 69 0.70 -9.91 7.08
C PRO A 69 0.51 -10.48 8.50
N ASP A 70 1.44 -10.18 9.38
CA ASP A 70 1.43 -10.61 10.78
C ASP A 70 0.54 -9.73 11.68
N CYS A 71 -0.03 -8.65 11.15
CA CYS A 71 -0.95 -7.77 11.84
C CYS A 71 -2.42 -8.11 11.50
N PRO A 72 -3.25 -8.48 12.49
CA PRO A 72 -4.63 -8.93 12.23
C PRO A 72 -5.56 -7.82 11.71
N VAL A 73 -5.19 -6.57 11.90
CA VAL A 73 -5.97 -5.41 11.43
C VAL A 73 -5.38 -4.74 10.19
N TYR A 74 -4.37 -5.33 9.56
CA TYR A 74 -3.61 -4.74 8.46
C TYR A 74 -4.48 -4.18 7.33
N THR A 75 -5.44 -4.95 6.82
CA THR A 75 -6.30 -4.53 5.70
C THR A 75 -7.37 -3.51 6.08
N LYS A 76 -7.58 -3.29 7.39
CA LYS A 76 -8.58 -2.35 7.92
C LYS A 76 -7.93 -1.06 8.39
N CYS A 77 -6.71 -1.17 8.95
CA CYS A 77 -5.94 -0.07 9.51
C CYS A 77 -5.18 0.68 8.41
N GLY A 78 -5.20 2.01 8.44
CA GLY A 78 -4.46 2.86 7.51
C GLY A 78 -2.99 3.13 7.89
N GLY A 79 -2.49 2.51 8.98
CA GLY A 79 -1.17 2.81 9.51
C GLY A 79 0.01 2.16 8.76
N CYS A 80 -0.23 1.09 7.97
CA CYS A 80 0.82 0.37 7.25
C CYS A 80 0.40 0.12 5.80
N SER A 81 1.30 0.40 4.85
CA SER A 81 1.00 0.26 3.42
C SER A 81 1.63 -0.97 2.77
N LEU A 82 2.76 -1.49 3.28
CA LEU A 82 3.57 -2.51 2.60
C LEU A 82 3.77 -3.81 3.40
N ARG A 83 2.98 -4.06 4.45
CA ARG A 83 3.18 -5.23 5.31
C ARG A 83 2.81 -6.58 4.65
N HIS A 84 2.23 -6.54 3.47
CA HIS A 84 1.88 -7.70 2.64
C HIS A 84 3.00 -8.13 1.68
N ILE A 85 4.14 -7.44 1.69
CA ILE A 85 5.33 -7.83 0.91
C ILE A 85 6.55 -8.00 1.83
N SER A 86 7.51 -8.81 1.39
CA SER A 86 8.74 -9.08 2.12
C SER A 86 9.53 -7.81 2.41
N TYR A 87 10.36 -7.83 3.44
CA TYR A 87 11.17 -6.66 3.79
C TYR A 87 12.15 -6.29 2.67
N GLU A 88 12.70 -7.27 1.98
CA GLU A 88 13.54 -7.08 0.80
C GLU A 88 12.80 -6.35 -0.32
N ALA A 89 11.56 -6.71 -0.58
CA ALA A 89 10.70 -6.02 -1.56
C ALA A 89 10.39 -4.59 -1.12
N GLN A 90 10.17 -4.36 0.19
CA GLN A 90 9.98 -3.01 0.73
C GLN A 90 11.23 -2.14 0.52
N LEU A 91 12.43 -2.69 0.72
CA LEU A 91 13.68 -1.96 0.50
C LEU A 91 13.83 -1.57 -0.98
N ARG A 92 13.64 -2.53 -1.89
CA ARG A 92 13.68 -2.26 -3.35
C ARG A 92 12.69 -1.16 -3.74
N ALA A 93 11.46 -1.21 -3.23
CA ALA A 93 10.45 -0.19 -3.51
C ALA A 93 10.88 1.19 -3.01
N LYS A 94 11.41 1.29 -1.80
CA LYS A 94 11.88 2.56 -1.20
C LYS A 94 13.06 3.14 -1.96
N GLU A 95 14.03 2.31 -2.37
CA GLU A 95 15.11 2.76 -3.26
C GLU A 95 14.58 3.30 -4.58
N GLN A 96 13.60 2.61 -5.18
CA GLN A 96 13.01 3.05 -6.44
C GLN A 96 12.26 4.38 -6.28
N PHE A 97 11.55 4.59 -5.18
CA PHE A 97 10.88 5.88 -4.91
C PHE A 97 11.86 7.05 -4.86
N VAL A 98 13.02 6.85 -4.22
CA VAL A 98 14.07 7.88 -4.15
C VAL A 98 14.66 8.10 -5.55
N LYS A 99 15.01 7.04 -6.27
CA LYS A 99 15.54 7.14 -7.64
C LYS A 99 14.56 7.88 -8.56
N ASP A 100 13.27 7.51 -8.53
CA ASP A 100 12.25 8.17 -9.36
C ASP A 100 12.07 9.65 -8.99
N ALA A 101 12.13 10.00 -7.71
CA ALA A 101 12.04 11.38 -7.27
C ALA A 101 13.20 12.24 -7.81
N PHE A 102 14.43 11.74 -7.74
CA PHE A 102 15.57 12.45 -8.29
C PHE A 102 15.58 12.50 -9.81
N THR A 103 15.36 11.35 -10.47
CA THR A 103 15.54 11.26 -11.91
C THR A 103 14.34 11.81 -12.70
N ARG A 104 13.11 11.42 -12.33
CA ARG A 104 11.91 11.78 -13.12
C ARG A 104 11.34 13.13 -12.73
N ILE A 105 11.42 13.51 -11.44
CA ILE A 105 10.87 14.78 -10.95
C ILE A 105 11.97 15.84 -10.92
N GLY A 106 13.12 15.51 -10.33
CA GLY A 106 14.23 16.44 -10.18
C GLY A 106 15.09 16.63 -11.42
N GLY A 107 15.01 15.73 -12.42
CA GLY A 107 15.88 15.76 -13.62
C GLY A 107 17.36 15.53 -13.30
N LEU A 108 17.67 14.92 -12.14
CA LEU A 108 19.02 14.69 -11.64
C LEU A 108 19.37 13.21 -11.73
N SER A 109 20.64 12.89 -11.96
CA SER A 109 21.15 11.51 -12.01
C SER A 109 22.37 11.36 -11.06
N PRO A 110 22.16 11.50 -9.73
CA PRO A 110 23.25 11.30 -8.78
C PRO A 110 23.62 9.83 -8.66
N GLU A 111 24.78 9.56 -8.07
CA GLU A 111 25.10 8.22 -7.59
C GLU A 111 24.22 7.89 -6.38
N PHE A 112 23.59 6.71 -6.39
CA PHE A 112 22.77 6.21 -5.29
C PHE A 112 23.54 5.16 -4.51
N LEU A 113 23.80 5.41 -3.24
CA LEU A 113 24.35 4.41 -2.34
C LEU A 113 23.26 3.37 -1.98
N PRO A 114 23.67 2.14 -1.62
CA PRO A 114 22.73 1.12 -1.16
C PRO A 114 21.92 1.58 0.05
N ILE A 115 20.65 1.18 0.11
CA ILE A 115 19.77 1.51 1.24
C ILE A 115 20.28 0.88 2.53
N ILE A 116 20.32 1.65 3.61
CA ILE A 116 20.66 1.16 4.94
C ILE A 116 19.48 0.37 5.50
N ARG A 117 19.71 -0.90 5.77
CA ARG A 117 18.69 -1.82 6.33
C ARG A 117 18.55 -1.62 7.83
N ASN A 118 17.32 -1.78 8.33
CA ASN A 118 17.09 -1.91 9.77
C ASN A 118 17.08 -3.41 10.14
N THR A 119 17.73 -3.76 11.25
CA THR A 119 17.72 -5.12 11.79
C THR A 119 16.38 -5.46 12.47
N ASN A 120 15.73 -4.45 13.07
CA ASN A 120 14.42 -4.60 13.70
C ASN A 120 13.34 -3.96 12.85
N ILE A 121 12.58 -4.78 12.15
CA ILE A 121 11.47 -4.32 11.28
C ILE A 121 10.17 -4.07 12.04
N ASN A 122 10.10 -4.47 13.30
CA ASN A 122 8.99 -4.24 14.23
C ASN A 122 9.47 -3.44 15.44
N GLY A 123 8.55 -2.74 16.11
CA GLY A 123 8.82 -2.02 17.35
C GLY A 123 9.85 -0.87 17.21
N TYR A 124 9.99 -0.30 16.03
CA TYR A 124 10.99 0.75 15.78
C TYR A 124 10.49 2.18 16.06
N ARG A 125 9.17 2.35 16.23
CA ARG A 125 8.59 3.66 16.55
C ARG A 125 8.66 3.95 18.04
N ASN A 126 9.20 5.12 18.39
CA ASN A 126 9.29 5.64 19.76
C ASN A 126 8.26 6.76 20.04
N LYS A 127 7.46 7.16 19.04
CA LYS A 127 6.35 8.12 19.17
C LYS A 127 5.14 7.61 18.45
N LEU A 128 4.01 7.62 19.14
CA LEU A 128 2.71 7.15 18.65
C LEU A 128 1.62 8.15 19.02
N GLN A 129 0.73 8.42 18.06
CA GLN A 129 -0.51 9.18 18.29
C GLN A 129 -1.68 8.23 18.05
N ILE A 130 -2.45 7.97 19.09
CA ILE A 130 -3.59 7.06 19.05
C ILE A 130 -4.88 7.88 19.17
N PRO A 131 -5.70 7.94 18.11
CA PRO A 131 -7.06 8.46 18.23
C PRO A 131 -7.87 7.66 19.25
N ILE A 132 -8.64 8.37 20.04
CA ILE A 132 -9.62 7.81 20.97
C ILE A 132 -11.01 8.25 20.52
N GLY A 133 -11.98 7.37 20.59
CA GLY A 133 -13.36 7.64 20.23
C GLY A 133 -14.30 6.64 20.88
N THR A 134 -15.52 6.57 20.38
CA THR A 134 -16.52 5.60 20.83
C THR A 134 -16.97 4.70 19.71
N ASP A 135 -17.32 3.46 20.03
CA ASP A 135 -17.99 2.53 19.11
C ASP A 135 -19.50 2.85 19.00
N LYS A 136 -20.23 1.99 18.29
CA LYS A 136 -21.69 2.12 18.08
C LYS A 136 -22.50 2.00 19.39
N ASP A 137 -21.95 1.31 20.37
CA ASP A 137 -22.58 1.01 21.65
C ASP A 137 -22.17 2.02 22.73
N GLY A 138 -21.36 3.04 22.38
CA GLY A 138 -20.90 4.08 23.28
C GLY A 138 -19.66 3.70 24.10
N ASN A 139 -19.03 2.53 23.86
CA ASN A 139 -17.82 2.13 24.56
C ASN A 139 -16.61 2.88 24.02
N LEU A 140 -15.68 3.23 24.90
CA LEU A 140 -14.40 3.84 24.53
C LEU A 140 -13.56 2.86 23.69
N ILE A 141 -13.08 3.35 22.56
CA ILE A 141 -12.15 2.63 21.69
C ILE A 141 -10.91 3.48 21.43
N ALA A 142 -9.75 2.83 21.35
CA ALA A 142 -8.50 3.41 20.91
C ALA A 142 -7.92 2.59 19.76
N GLY A 143 -7.26 3.24 18.79
CA GLY A 143 -6.72 2.53 17.65
C GLY A 143 -6.19 3.48 16.59
N PHE A 144 -6.25 3.09 15.32
CA PHE A 144 -5.81 3.91 14.20
C PHE A 144 -6.95 4.16 13.23
N TYR A 145 -6.86 5.23 12.46
CA TYR A 145 -7.83 5.48 11.40
C TYR A 145 -7.75 4.40 10.32
N ALA A 146 -8.92 3.99 9.84
CA ALA A 146 -9.01 3.16 8.66
C ALA A 146 -8.50 3.90 7.42
N PHE A 147 -8.04 3.16 6.43
CA PHE A 147 -7.52 3.71 5.17
C PHE A 147 -8.53 4.68 4.54
N HIS A 148 -8.09 5.90 4.23
CA HIS A 148 -8.91 7.01 3.72
C HIS A 148 -10.19 7.31 4.51
N SER A 149 -10.15 7.16 5.85
CA SER A 149 -11.31 7.37 6.71
C SER A 149 -10.89 7.87 8.10
N HIS A 150 -11.81 8.54 8.81
CA HIS A 150 -11.65 8.86 10.23
C HIS A 150 -12.28 7.81 11.16
N ARG A 151 -12.73 6.69 10.63
CA ARG A 151 -13.22 5.57 11.45
C ARG A 151 -12.05 4.91 12.18
N ILE A 152 -12.15 4.83 13.51
CA ILE A 152 -11.14 4.17 14.33
C ILE A 152 -11.24 2.65 14.16
N VAL A 153 -10.11 2.02 13.90
CA VAL A 153 -9.92 0.57 13.90
C VAL A 153 -9.23 0.25 15.23
N PRO A 154 -9.93 -0.43 16.17
CA PRO A 154 -9.32 -0.81 17.43
C PRO A 154 -8.08 -1.66 17.22
N CYS A 155 -7.02 -1.38 17.98
CA CYS A 155 -5.76 -2.09 17.88
C CYS A 155 -5.13 -2.20 19.28
N GLU A 156 -5.19 -3.37 19.87
CA GLU A 156 -4.61 -3.64 21.19
C GLU A 156 -3.08 -3.78 21.14
N LYS A 157 -2.56 -4.31 20.02
CA LYS A 157 -1.13 -4.52 19.84
C LYS A 157 -0.70 -4.06 18.44
N CYS A 158 0.02 -2.96 18.38
CA CYS A 158 0.66 -2.47 17.17
C CYS A 158 2.09 -3.03 17.08
N LEU A 159 2.49 -3.47 15.89
CA LEU A 159 3.83 -4.01 15.63
C LEU A 159 4.85 -2.95 15.18
N LEU A 160 4.42 -1.67 15.07
CA LEU A 160 5.31 -0.55 14.70
C LEU A 160 5.98 0.09 15.91
#